data_bef15a97d612603b4f33c96fd8ab2fbf
#
_entry.id   bef15a97d612603b4f33c96fd8ab2fbf
#
_cell.length_a   1.000
_cell.length_b   1.000
_cell.length_c   1.000
_cell.angle_alpha   90.00
_cell.angle_beta   90.00
_cell.angle_gamma   90.00
#
_symmetry.space_group_name_H-M   'P 1'
#
loop_
_entity.id
_entity.type
_entity.pdbx_description
1 polymer ?
#
loop_
_entity_poly.entity_id
_entity_poly.type
_entity_poly.pdbx_seq_one_letter_code
_entity_poly.pdbx_strand_id
1 'polypeptide(L)'
;MFKKIISFLTAIFISILGINALNNEMELLDGDFGYILDEAAQTAIIKTIYIPNNEKKDLVVPKYVSFHGNNHLVIGILENAIRSKVHRIKSFMAREDFINSARNFHSLTWLIIFNIPIISVSPAT
;
A
#
# COMPACT_ATOMS: atom_id res chain seq x y z
N MET A 1 2.13 26.55 -4.36
CA MET A 1 3.08 26.25 -4.77
C MET A 1 3.13 25.69 -5.21
N PHE A 2 2.81 25.86 -5.15
CA PHE A 2 3.55 25.41 -5.85
C PHE A 2 3.18 24.75 -5.64
N LYS A 3 2.55 24.99 -4.97
CA LYS A 3 2.89 24.46 -4.99
C LYS A 3 2.44 23.74 -5.23
N LYS A 4 1.94 23.98 -5.11
CA LYS A 4 2.21 23.44 -5.61
C LYS A 4 2.15 22.98 -6.28
N ILE A 5 1.85 23.13 -6.10
CA ILE A 5 2.51 22.79 -6.90
C ILE A 5 2.41 22.19 -7.09
N ILE A 6 1.92 22.41 -6.89
CA ILE A 6 2.54 21.92 -7.25
C ILE A 6 2.12 21.15 -7.13
N SER A 7 1.38 21.45 -6.85
CA SER A 7 1.84 20.87 -7.01
C SER A 7 1.47 20.16 -7.46
N PHE A 8 0.99 20.26 -7.39
CA PHE A 8 1.62 19.82 -8.09
C PHE A 8 1.80 19.32 -8.29
N LEU A 9 1.44 19.54 -8.01
CA LEU A 9 2.39 19.27 -8.38
C LEU A 9 2.48 18.76 -8.16
N THR A 10 1.85 18.97 -7.91
CA THR A 10 2.59 18.72 -7.94
C THR A 10 2.56 18.02 -7.89
N ALA A 11 1.95 18.27 -7.56
CA ALA A 11 2.65 17.85 -7.69
C ALA A 11 2.71 17.30 -7.91
N ILE A 12 2.57 17.35 -7.89
CA ILE A 12 3.35 17.09 -8.30
C ILE A 12 3.70 17.03 -8.29
N PHE A 13 3.43 17.40 -8.16
CA PHE A 13 4.38 17.54 -8.39
C PHE A 13 4.76 17.39 -8.09
N ILE A 14 4.42 17.89 -7.80
CA ILE A 14 5.23 17.96 -7.66
C ILE A 14 5.55 17.84 -7.61
N SER A 15 5.51 18.14 -7.53
CA SER A 15 6.39 18.07 -7.67
C SER A 15 6.85 18.28 -7.63
N ILE A 16 7.01 18.82 -7.48
CA ILE A 16 7.82 19.03 -7.48
C ILE A 16 8.18 19.39 -7.04
N LEU A 17 8.02 19.78 -6.82
CA LEU A 17 8.68 20.03 -6.44
C LEU A 17 9.10 19.84 -5.99
N GLY A 18 8.93 19.97 -5.86
CA GLY A 18 9.69 19.69 -5.44
C GLY A 18 10.01 19.44 -5.01
N ILE A 19 10.23 19.60 -5.14
CA ILE A 19 10.73 19.09 -4.67
C ILE A 19 10.94 18.92 -3.79
N ASN A 20 10.71 19.03 -3.51
CA ASN A 20 10.84 18.76 -2.19
C ASN A 20 9.72 18.06 -1.47
N ALA A 21 8.51 17.89 -1.84
CA ALA A 21 7.41 17.16 -1.25
C ALA A 21 7.72 15.69 -1.12
N LEU A 22 8.50 15.17 -2.02
CA LEU A 22 8.94 13.78 -1.98
C LEU A 22 9.73 13.46 -0.72
N ASN A 23 10.36 14.46 -0.16
CA ASN A 23 11.18 14.26 1.03
C ASN A 23 10.34 14.10 2.29
N ASN A 24 9.03 14.28 2.15
CA ASN A 24 8.10 14.15 3.27
C ASN A 24 7.42 12.80 3.31
N GLU A 25 7.85 11.87 2.48
CA GLU A 25 7.37 10.51 2.59
C GLU A 25 7.77 9.92 3.91
N MET A 26 6.78 9.40 4.63
CA MET A 26 7.03 8.81 5.92
C MET A 26 6.73 7.32 5.83
N GLU A 27 7.70 6.52 6.22
CA GLU A 27 7.53 5.07 6.19
C GLU A 27 7.22 4.57 7.59
N LEU A 28 6.24 3.68 7.64
CA LEU A 28 5.84 3.04 8.89
C LEU A 28 5.90 1.53 8.70
N LEU A 29 6.59 0.86 9.61
CA LEU A 29 6.63 -0.59 9.63
C LEU A 29 5.66 -1.07 10.69
N ASP A 30 4.68 -1.88 10.28
CA ASP A 30 3.69 -2.42 11.19
C ASP A 30 3.27 -3.81 10.72
N GLY A 31 3.49 -4.82 11.56
CA GLY A 31 3.17 -6.20 11.22
C GLY A 31 3.96 -6.68 10.02
N ASP A 32 3.25 -7.20 9.04
CA ASP A 32 3.88 -7.78 7.85
C ASP A 32 4.18 -6.75 6.77
N PHE A 33 3.83 -5.48 6.99
CA PHE A 33 3.89 -4.47 5.93
C PHE A 33 4.67 -3.23 6.33
N GLY A 34 5.34 -2.66 5.33
CA GLY A 34 5.86 -1.31 5.42
C GLY A 34 4.97 -0.40 4.59
N TYR A 35 4.62 0.75 5.14
CA TYR A 35 3.65 1.67 4.53
C TYR A 35 4.29 3.01 4.23
N ILE A 36 3.81 3.65 3.16
CA ILE A 36 4.03 5.07 2.92
C ILE A 36 2.77 5.77 3.40
N LEU A 37 2.93 6.74 4.29
CA LEU A 37 1.81 7.47 4.87
C LEU A 37 1.61 8.81 4.19
N ASP A 38 0.34 9.14 3.93
CA ASP A 38 -0.05 10.49 3.54
C ASP A 38 -0.79 11.08 4.74
N GLU A 39 -0.11 11.93 5.48
CA GLU A 39 -0.68 12.49 6.71
C GLU A 39 -1.83 13.45 6.42
N ALA A 40 -1.75 14.19 5.34
CA ALA A 40 -2.82 15.14 5.02
C ALA A 40 -4.11 14.43 4.66
N ALA A 41 -4.01 13.36 3.89
CA ALA A 41 -5.19 12.60 3.47
C ALA A 41 -5.55 11.51 4.47
N GLN A 42 -4.67 11.20 5.41
CA GLN A 42 -4.80 10.10 6.38
C GLN A 42 -5.00 8.78 5.67
N THR A 43 -4.14 8.51 4.71
CA THR A 43 -4.13 7.26 3.95
C THR A 43 -2.75 6.61 4.01
N ALA A 44 -2.69 5.33 3.65
CA ALA A 44 -1.45 4.57 3.64
C ALA A 44 -1.44 3.65 2.42
N ILE A 45 -0.24 3.47 1.86
CA ILE A 45 -0.02 2.55 0.75
C ILE A 45 1.06 1.57 1.18
N ILE A 46 0.83 0.28 0.95
CA ILE A 46 1.81 -0.74 1.27
C ILE A 46 2.95 -0.67 0.26
N LYS A 47 4.14 -0.41 0.76
CA LYS A 47 5.34 -0.31 -0.06
C LYS A 47 6.17 -1.59 -0.02
N THR A 48 6.12 -2.30 1.11
CA THR A 48 6.98 -3.46 1.34
C THR A 48 6.21 -4.53 2.07
N ILE A 49 6.51 -5.79 1.76
CA ILE A 49 5.97 -6.95 2.47
C ILE A 49 7.16 -7.63 3.14
N TYR A 50 7.04 -7.88 4.46
CA TYR A 50 8.08 -8.53 5.24
C TYR A 50 7.64 -9.93 5.58
N ILE A 51 8.28 -10.92 4.95
CA ILE A 51 8.04 -12.33 5.24
C ILE A 51 9.39 -12.96 5.57
N PRO A 52 9.50 -13.65 6.72
CA PRO A 52 10.78 -14.29 7.06
C PRO A 52 11.20 -15.29 5.99
N ASN A 53 12.51 -15.48 5.86
CA ASN A 53 13.06 -16.40 4.89
C ASN A 53 12.55 -17.82 5.15
N ASN A 54 12.27 -18.54 4.05
CA ASN A 54 11.84 -19.94 4.09
C ASN A 54 10.43 -20.12 4.67
N GLU A 55 9.64 -19.06 4.73
CA GLU A 55 8.24 -19.16 5.13
C GLU A 55 7.32 -18.73 4.00
N LYS A 56 6.14 -19.33 4.01
CA LYS A 56 5.03 -18.83 3.20
C LYS A 56 3.97 -18.32 4.15
N LYS A 57 3.31 -17.26 3.77
CA LYS A 57 2.42 -16.58 4.70
C LYS A 57 1.11 -16.19 4.06
N ASP A 58 0.05 -16.31 4.85
CA ASP A 58 -1.25 -15.73 4.53
C ASP A 58 -1.18 -14.25 4.90
N LEU A 59 -1.40 -13.37 3.92
CA LEU A 59 -1.34 -11.94 4.17
C LEU A 59 -2.74 -11.39 4.36
N VAL A 60 -2.92 -10.59 5.40
CA VAL A 60 -4.18 -9.93 5.68
C VAL A 60 -3.92 -8.43 5.72
N VAL A 61 -4.51 -7.70 4.78
CA VAL A 61 -4.35 -6.24 4.72
C VAL A 61 -5.29 -5.62 5.73
N PRO A 62 -4.78 -4.84 6.69
CA PRO A 62 -5.64 -4.17 7.65
C PRO A 62 -6.38 -3.02 6.99
N LYS A 63 -7.52 -2.64 7.57
CA LYS A 63 -8.26 -1.49 7.08
C LYS A 63 -7.52 -0.19 7.39
N TYR A 64 -6.98 -0.10 8.59
CA TYR A 64 -6.28 1.09 9.06
C TYR A 64 -4.94 0.72 9.64
N VAL A 65 -4.01 1.65 9.56
CA VAL A 65 -2.77 1.60 10.32
C VAL A 65 -2.69 2.87 11.14
N SER A 66 -2.22 2.75 12.39
CA SER A 66 -2.21 3.87 13.32
C SER A 66 -0.82 4.48 13.40
N PHE A 67 -0.75 5.81 13.36
CA PHE A 67 0.50 6.52 13.50
C PHE A 67 0.23 7.82 14.25
N HIS A 68 0.93 8.02 15.37
CA HIS A 68 0.78 9.21 16.21
C HIS A 68 -0.67 9.48 16.58
N GLY A 69 -1.42 8.41 16.91
CA GLY A 69 -2.80 8.53 17.34
C GLY A 69 -3.82 8.73 16.23
N ASN A 70 -3.38 8.80 14.99
CA ASN A 70 -4.27 8.97 13.84
C ASN A 70 -4.34 7.69 13.04
N ASN A 71 -5.56 7.30 12.64
CA ASN A 71 -5.76 6.15 11.78
C ASN A 71 -5.59 6.56 10.33
N HIS A 72 -4.80 5.77 9.60
CA HIS A 72 -4.60 5.99 8.16
C HIS A 72 -5.26 4.84 7.43
N LEU A 73 -6.17 5.15 6.54
CA LEU A 73 -6.86 4.13 5.75
C LEU A 73 -5.90 3.52 4.73
N VAL A 74 -5.78 2.20 4.75
CA VAL A 74 -4.90 1.50 3.81
C VAL A 74 -5.64 1.39 2.47
N ILE A 75 -5.14 2.07 1.45
CA ILE A 75 -5.85 2.22 0.18
C ILE A 75 -5.20 1.54 -1.00
N GLY A 76 -3.96 1.06 -0.85
CA GLY A 76 -3.30 0.46 -2.00
C GLY A 76 -2.02 -0.25 -1.63
N ILE A 77 -1.45 -0.89 -2.65
CA ILE A 77 -0.20 -1.62 -2.52
C ILE A 77 0.59 -1.45 -3.81
N LEU A 78 1.90 -1.24 -3.68
CA LEU A 78 2.74 -1.12 -4.85
C LEU A 78 2.96 -2.51 -5.47
N GLU A 79 2.91 -2.56 -6.78
CA GLU A 79 3.09 -3.81 -7.53
C GLU A 79 4.40 -4.49 -7.16
N ASN A 80 5.45 -3.72 -6.99
CA ASN A 80 6.77 -4.26 -6.68
C ASN A 80 6.83 -4.93 -5.30
N ALA A 81 6.00 -4.49 -4.37
CA ALA A 81 5.94 -5.13 -3.06
C ALA A 81 5.51 -6.58 -3.18
N ILE A 82 4.50 -6.83 -4.02
CA ILE A 82 4.02 -8.20 -4.25
C ILE A 82 5.03 -8.98 -5.08
N ARG A 83 5.53 -8.38 -6.17
CA ARG A 83 6.45 -9.06 -7.08
C ARG A 83 7.67 -9.59 -6.34
N SER A 84 8.21 -8.79 -5.44
CA SER A 84 9.45 -9.16 -4.74
C SER A 84 9.25 -10.30 -3.76
N LYS A 85 8.01 -10.63 -3.38
CA LYS A 85 7.71 -11.64 -2.36
C LYS A 85 6.74 -12.71 -2.84
N VAL A 86 6.41 -12.73 -4.14
CA VAL A 86 5.32 -13.57 -4.64
C VAL A 86 5.50 -15.05 -4.29
N HIS A 87 6.73 -15.54 -4.26
CA HIS A 87 6.99 -16.95 -3.95
C HIS A 87 6.73 -17.31 -2.48
N ARG A 88 6.51 -16.31 -1.65
CA ARG A 88 6.31 -16.51 -0.22
C ARG A 88 4.93 -16.13 0.24
N ILE A 89 4.07 -15.72 -0.69
CA ILE A 89 2.70 -15.37 -0.36
C ILE A 89 1.84 -16.61 -0.58
N LYS A 90 1.17 -17.05 0.48
CA LYS A 90 0.31 -18.21 0.43
C LYS A 90 -1.10 -17.83 0.04
N SER A 91 -1.59 -16.71 0.57
CA SER A 91 -2.88 -16.15 0.21
C SER A 91 -2.86 -14.66 0.51
N PHE A 92 -3.80 -13.93 -0.08
CA PHE A 92 -3.87 -12.48 0.09
C PHE A 92 -5.32 -12.11 0.37
N MET A 93 -5.56 -11.51 1.52
CA MET A 93 -6.90 -11.17 1.99
C MET A 93 -7.00 -9.68 2.24
N ALA A 94 -8.05 -9.04 1.75
CA ALA A 94 -8.25 -7.61 1.93
C ALA A 94 -9.73 -7.28 1.75
N ARG A 95 -10.09 -6.05 2.10
CA ARG A 95 -11.44 -5.55 1.83
C ARG A 95 -11.70 -5.55 0.34
N GLU A 96 -12.98 -5.70 -0.02
CA GLU A 96 -13.38 -5.73 -1.42
C GLU A 96 -12.99 -4.44 -2.15
N ASP A 97 -13.18 -3.29 -1.52
CA ASP A 97 -12.84 -2.02 -2.15
C ASP A 97 -11.34 -1.87 -2.37
N PHE A 98 -10.52 -2.37 -1.43
CA PHE A 98 -9.07 -2.40 -1.60
C PHE A 98 -8.68 -3.27 -2.80
N ILE A 99 -9.27 -4.47 -2.87
CA ILE A 99 -8.95 -5.42 -3.95
C ILE A 99 -9.33 -4.83 -5.31
N ASN A 100 -10.52 -4.23 -5.39
CA ASN A 100 -10.98 -3.64 -6.65
C ASN A 100 -10.07 -2.50 -7.10
N SER A 101 -9.67 -1.64 -6.16
CA SER A 101 -8.75 -0.55 -6.46
C SER A 101 -7.39 -1.09 -6.92
N ALA A 102 -6.86 -2.08 -6.20
CA ALA A 102 -5.56 -2.66 -6.53
C ALA A 102 -5.59 -3.33 -7.90
N ARG A 103 -6.70 -3.97 -8.25
CA ARG A 103 -6.84 -4.57 -9.60
C ARG A 103 -6.85 -3.49 -10.68
N ASN A 104 -7.51 -2.37 -10.44
CA ASN A 104 -7.56 -1.28 -11.40
C ASN A 104 -6.19 -0.69 -11.69
N PHE A 105 -5.30 -0.73 -10.71
CA PHE A 105 -3.92 -0.27 -10.86
C PHE A 105 -2.94 -1.41 -11.18
N HIS A 106 -3.48 -2.61 -11.47
CA HIS A 106 -2.67 -3.78 -11.83
C HIS A 106 -1.69 -4.21 -10.75
N SER A 107 -1.95 -3.82 -9.50
CA SER A 107 -1.03 -4.13 -8.40
C SER A 107 -1.06 -5.60 -8.02
N LEU A 108 -2.13 -6.32 -8.35
CA LEU A 108 -2.30 -7.72 -7.98
C LEU A 108 -1.93 -8.70 -9.10
N THR A 109 -1.35 -8.20 -10.20
CA THR A 109 -1.05 -9.01 -11.38
C THR A 109 -0.25 -10.26 -11.04
N TRP A 110 0.77 -10.12 -10.18
CA TRP A 110 1.64 -11.23 -9.84
C TRP A 110 0.93 -12.30 -9.01
N LEU A 111 -0.05 -11.91 -8.19
CA LEU A 111 -0.86 -12.89 -7.48
C LEU A 111 -1.67 -13.74 -8.47
N ILE A 112 -2.21 -13.09 -9.48
CA ILE A 112 -3.01 -13.78 -10.49
C ILE A 112 -2.13 -14.73 -11.31
N ILE A 113 -0.96 -14.25 -11.75
CA ILE A 113 -0.04 -15.05 -12.55
C ILE A 113 0.40 -16.31 -11.79
N PHE A 114 0.63 -16.19 -10.48
CA PHE A 114 1.13 -17.29 -9.66
C PHE A 114 0.00 -18.08 -9.00
N ASN A 115 -1.25 -17.81 -9.35
CA ASN A 115 -2.42 -18.54 -8.83
C ASN A 115 -2.52 -18.47 -7.30
N ILE A 116 -2.17 -17.33 -6.73
CA ILE A 116 -2.27 -17.12 -5.29
C ILE A 116 -3.70 -16.69 -4.98
N PRO A 117 -4.39 -17.37 -4.03
CA PRO A 117 -5.77 -17.00 -3.70
C PRO A 117 -5.88 -15.56 -3.23
N ILE A 118 -6.80 -14.82 -3.83
CA ILE A 118 -7.15 -13.46 -3.42
C ILE A 118 -8.53 -13.55 -2.77
N ILE A 119 -8.60 -13.22 -1.49
CA ILE A 119 -9.79 -13.41 -0.68
C ILE A 119 -10.35 -12.04 -0.31
N SER A 120 -11.57 -11.79 -0.71
CA SER A 120 -12.26 -10.55 -0.41
C SER A 120 -13.04 -10.70 0.89
N VAL A 121 -12.84 -9.74 1.80
CA VAL A 121 -13.55 -9.71 3.06
C VAL A 121 -14.63 -8.66 2.97
N SER A 122 -15.87 -9.07 3.19
CA SER A 122 -16.96 -8.12 3.23
C SER A 122 -16.85 -7.26 4.48
N PRO A 123 -17.16 -5.97 4.37
CA PRO A 123 -17.15 -5.14 5.57
C PRO A 123 -18.17 -5.68 6.56
N ALA A 124 -17.79 -5.64 7.83
CA ALA A 124 -18.71 -6.00 8.89
C ALA A 124 -19.86 -5.00 8.90
N THR A 125 -21.06 -5.49 8.89
CA THR A 125 -22.25 -4.64 8.92
C THR A 125 -22.81 -4.55 10.31
#